data_55665c8539097ada8c9fd4c4a3940897
#
_entry.id   55665c8539097ada8c9fd4c4a3940897
#
_cell.length_a   1.000
_cell.length_b   1.000
_cell.length_c   1.000
_cell.angle_alpha   90.00
_cell.angle_beta   90.00
_cell.angle_gamma   90.00
#
_symmetry.space_group_name_H-M   'P 1'
#
loop_
_entity.id
_entity.type
_entity.pdbx_description
1 polymer ?
#
loop_
_entity_poly.entity_id
_entity_poly.type
_entity_poly.pdbx_seq_one_letter_code
_entity_poly.pdbx_strand_id
1 'polypeptide(L)'
;MTFNIDNFAPVGNTSKPLSGVGTTTLKGAPSVFSYATADAVNTVTAANYFAGAIRHLNQGDLIYALCVAGSGGTPVAKLLYVVSIDKSAGTIDVSDGNTVDATDTY
;
A
#
# COMPACT_ATOMS: atom_id res chain seq x y z
N MET A 1 -1.65 -0.16 16.98
CA MET A 1 -0.52 -0.21 16.03
C MET A 1 -0.87 0.66 14.85
N THR A 2 0.06 1.40 14.35
CA THR A 2 -0.20 2.43 13.37
C THR A 2 0.80 2.34 12.22
N PHE A 3 0.44 2.99 11.12
CA PHE A 3 1.30 3.12 9.97
C PHE A 3 2.61 3.84 10.35
N ASN A 4 3.72 3.33 9.85
CA ASN A 4 5.03 3.93 10.07
C ASN A 4 5.63 4.31 8.72
N ILE A 5 5.70 5.61 8.45
CA ILE A 5 6.23 6.12 7.18
C ILE A 5 7.70 5.73 6.95
N ASP A 6 8.45 5.49 7.99
CA ASP A 6 9.86 5.13 7.86
C ASP A 6 10.06 3.76 7.21
N ASN A 7 9.03 2.92 7.24
CA ASN A 7 9.07 1.59 6.64
C ASN A 7 8.39 1.55 5.26
N PHE A 8 8.01 2.69 4.74
CA PHE A 8 7.26 2.81 3.50
C PHE A 8 8.14 3.47 2.46
N ALA A 9 8.36 2.81 1.33
CA ALA A 9 9.28 3.31 0.31
C ALA A 9 8.76 3.02 -1.08
N PRO A 10 9.05 3.92 -2.04
CA PRO A 10 8.70 3.65 -3.43
C PRO A 10 9.60 2.56 -4.01
N VAL A 11 9.05 1.81 -4.94
CA VAL A 11 9.79 0.83 -5.71
C VAL A 11 10.02 1.41 -7.10
N GLY A 12 11.27 1.69 -7.42
CA GLY A 12 11.63 2.26 -8.70
C GLY A 12 11.30 3.75 -8.79
N ASN A 13 11.10 4.22 -10.01
CA ASN A 13 10.85 5.64 -10.27
C ASN A 13 9.39 5.97 -10.01
N THR A 14 9.15 6.91 -9.09
CA THR A 14 7.81 7.34 -8.75
C THR A 14 7.36 8.59 -9.48
N SER A 15 8.15 9.12 -10.38
CA SER A 15 7.74 10.25 -11.20
C SER A 15 6.50 9.88 -12.00
N LYS A 16 5.61 10.83 -12.16
CA LYS A 16 4.39 10.62 -12.94
C LYS A 16 4.64 11.11 -14.37
N PRO A 17 5.07 10.21 -15.26
CA PRO A 17 5.52 10.64 -16.58
C PRO A 17 4.40 11.13 -17.48
N LEU A 18 3.19 10.71 -17.22
CA LEU A 18 2.06 11.06 -18.08
C LEU A 18 1.13 12.03 -17.35
N SER A 19 1.70 13.10 -16.88
CA SER A 19 0.94 14.16 -16.23
C SER A 19 -0.20 14.61 -17.13
N GLY A 20 -1.37 14.69 -16.55
CA GLY A 20 -2.55 15.12 -17.29
C GLY A 20 -3.28 14.02 -18.03
N VAL A 21 -2.78 12.81 -17.99
CA VAL A 21 -3.51 11.67 -18.53
C VAL A 21 -4.71 11.38 -17.65
N GLY A 22 -5.87 11.33 -18.28
CA GLY A 22 -7.10 11.16 -17.54
C GLY A 22 -7.52 12.46 -16.86
N THR A 23 -8.80 12.64 -16.75
CA THR A 23 -9.37 13.85 -16.16
C THR A 23 -9.96 13.56 -14.79
N THR A 24 -9.72 12.38 -14.26
CA THR A 24 -10.31 11.95 -13.01
C THR A 24 -9.21 11.77 -11.97
N THR A 25 -9.39 10.81 -11.10
CA THR A 25 -8.46 10.53 -10.02
C THR A 25 -7.19 9.84 -10.47
N LEU A 26 -7.18 9.28 -11.68
CA LEU A 26 -6.00 8.60 -12.22
C LEU A 26 -5.15 9.58 -12.99
N LYS A 27 -3.93 9.77 -12.56
CA LYS A 27 -2.99 10.71 -13.18
C LYS A 27 -1.68 10.01 -13.42
N GLY A 28 -1.41 9.72 -14.68
CA GLY A 28 -0.20 9.03 -15.07
C GLY A 28 -0.20 7.56 -14.70
N ALA A 29 0.95 6.95 -14.77
CA ALA A 29 1.09 5.53 -14.47
C ALA A 29 1.01 5.28 -12.97
N PRO A 30 0.43 4.15 -12.55
CA PRO A 30 0.43 3.80 -11.14
C PRO A 30 1.85 3.53 -10.63
N SER A 31 2.07 3.82 -9.38
CA SER A 31 3.34 3.58 -8.71
C SER A 31 3.25 2.32 -7.85
N VAL A 32 4.40 1.77 -7.53
CA VAL A 32 4.50 0.61 -6.64
C VAL A 32 5.30 1.01 -5.42
N PHE A 33 4.79 0.63 -4.25
CA PHE A 33 5.45 0.92 -2.97
C PHE A 33 5.68 -0.36 -2.21
N SER A 34 6.65 -0.35 -1.31
CA SER A 34 6.88 -1.46 -0.39
C SER A 34 6.74 -0.98 1.04
N TYR A 35 6.28 -1.86 1.90
CA TYR A 35 6.02 -1.53 3.29
C TYR A 35 6.23 -2.76 4.15
N ALA A 36 6.85 -2.59 5.30
CA ALA A 36 7.04 -3.68 6.26
C ALA A 36 6.52 -3.22 7.62
N THR A 37 5.83 -4.11 8.31
CA THR A 37 5.21 -3.74 9.57
C THR A 37 5.05 -4.96 10.49
N ALA A 38 5.02 -4.70 11.79
CA ALA A 38 4.64 -5.70 12.78
C ALA A 38 3.12 -5.75 13.00
N ASP A 39 2.35 -4.96 12.27
CA ASP A 39 0.90 -4.98 12.36
C ASP A 39 0.34 -6.17 11.59
N ALA A 40 -0.77 -6.71 12.08
CA ALA A 40 -1.43 -7.82 11.41
C ALA A 40 -2.09 -7.37 10.12
N VAL A 41 -2.35 -8.31 9.21
CA VAL A 41 -2.96 -8.02 7.91
C VAL A 41 -4.29 -7.27 8.07
N ASN A 42 -5.14 -7.70 8.98
CA ASN A 42 -6.44 -7.06 9.16
C ASN A 42 -6.32 -5.62 9.68
N THR A 43 -5.24 -5.30 10.37
CA THR A 43 -4.96 -3.92 10.76
C THR A 43 -4.51 -3.10 9.57
N VAL A 44 -3.62 -3.66 8.76
CA VAL A 44 -3.03 -2.95 7.61
C VAL A 44 -4.09 -2.67 6.54
N THR A 45 -5.03 -3.58 6.34
CA THR A 45 -6.06 -3.41 5.33
C THR A 45 -7.27 -2.61 5.81
N ALA A 46 -7.26 -2.19 7.07
CA ALA A 46 -8.34 -1.36 7.60
C ALA A 46 -8.36 0.01 6.93
N ALA A 47 -9.55 0.60 6.87
CA ALA A 47 -9.71 1.92 6.27
C ALA A 47 -8.80 2.93 6.96
N ASN A 48 -8.19 3.79 6.16
CA ASN A 48 -7.35 4.89 6.62
C ASN A 48 -6.03 4.48 7.28
N TYR A 49 -5.67 3.20 7.23
CA TYR A 49 -4.38 2.79 7.80
C TYR A 49 -3.23 3.55 7.13
N PHE A 50 -3.28 3.71 5.80
CA PHE A 50 -2.21 4.38 5.05
C PHE A 50 -2.39 5.89 4.95
N ALA A 51 -3.23 6.48 5.79
CA ALA A 51 -3.45 7.93 5.73
C ALA A 51 -2.16 8.74 5.92
N GLY A 52 -1.19 8.19 6.64
CA GLY A 52 0.12 8.84 6.82
C GLY A 52 0.93 8.96 5.53
N ALA A 53 0.60 8.19 4.50
CA ALA A 53 1.27 8.23 3.21
C ALA A 53 0.38 8.82 2.10
N ILE A 54 -0.71 9.47 2.47
CA ILE A 54 -1.73 9.88 1.50
C ILE A 54 -1.19 10.84 0.44
N ARG A 55 -0.13 11.58 0.78
CA ARG A 55 0.51 12.51 -0.17
C ARG A 55 1.20 11.78 -1.31
N HIS A 56 1.62 10.56 -1.08
CA HIS A 56 2.42 9.80 -2.02
C HIS A 56 1.58 8.83 -2.84
N LEU A 57 0.36 8.57 -2.43
CA LEU A 57 -0.47 7.55 -3.02
C LEU A 57 -1.54 8.16 -3.91
N ASN A 58 -1.92 7.42 -4.94
CA ASN A 58 -3.04 7.75 -5.81
C ASN A 58 -3.87 6.50 -6.00
N GLN A 59 -5.10 6.70 -6.46
CA GLN A 59 -5.97 5.57 -6.75
C GLN A 59 -5.30 4.66 -7.79
N GLY A 60 -5.30 3.37 -7.53
CA GLY A 60 -4.70 2.39 -8.43
C GLY A 60 -3.26 2.03 -8.11
N ASP A 61 -2.60 2.77 -7.21
CA ASP A 61 -1.23 2.44 -6.83
C ASP A 61 -1.19 1.11 -6.09
N LEU A 62 -0.07 0.41 -6.23
CA LEU A 62 0.13 -0.91 -5.66
C LEU A 62 1.05 -0.83 -4.44
N ILE A 63 0.72 -1.57 -3.40
CA ILE A 63 1.54 -1.64 -2.19
C ILE A 63 1.88 -3.10 -1.91
N TYR A 64 3.17 -3.42 -1.87
CA TYR A 64 3.63 -4.71 -1.40
C TYR A 64 3.87 -4.59 0.11
N ALA A 65 3.03 -5.24 0.89
CA ALA A 65 3.08 -5.14 2.34
C ALA A 65 3.55 -6.46 2.95
N LEU A 66 4.61 -6.39 3.74
CA LEU A 66 5.09 -7.54 4.50
C LEU A 66 4.63 -7.34 5.95
N CYS A 67 3.74 -8.20 6.40
CA CYS A 67 3.14 -8.10 7.73
C CYS A 67 3.67 -9.22 8.61
N VAL A 68 4.35 -8.85 9.69
CA VAL A 68 4.90 -9.82 10.65
C VAL A 68 4.24 -9.52 11.99
N ALA A 69 3.07 -10.10 12.23
CA ALA A 69 2.28 -9.79 13.41
C ALA A 69 3.02 -10.20 14.68
N GLY A 70 3.37 -9.21 15.48
CA GLY A 70 4.04 -9.43 16.75
C GLY A 70 5.47 -9.91 16.58
N SER A 71 6.12 -10.17 17.71
CA SER A 71 7.48 -10.67 17.75
C SER A 71 7.48 -12.16 17.45
N GLY A 72 8.23 -12.56 16.42
CA GLY A 72 8.32 -13.97 16.04
C GLY A 72 7.14 -14.50 15.26
N GLY A 73 6.26 -13.62 14.79
CA GLY A 73 5.13 -14.05 13.96
C GLY A 73 5.58 -14.52 12.59
N THR A 74 4.72 -15.29 11.94
CA THR A 74 4.98 -15.74 10.58
C THR A 74 4.74 -14.59 9.62
N PRO A 75 5.70 -14.24 8.76
CA PRO A 75 5.50 -13.17 7.79
C PRO A 75 4.40 -13.53 6.78
N VAL A 76 3.58 -12.54 6.48
CA VAL A 76 2.56 -12.66 5.42
C VAL A 76 2.78 -11.51 4.45
N ALA A 77 3.01 -11.85 3.19
CA ALA A 77 3.19 -10.85 2.14
C ALA A 77 1.89 -10.66 1.38
N LYS A 78 1.46 -9.40 1.26
CA LYS A 78 0.21 -9.05 0.59
C LYS A 78 0.47 -8.03 -0.51
N LEU A 79 -0.24 -8.17 -1.60
CA LEU A 79 -0.28 -7.16 -2.64
C LEU A 79 -1.61 -6.44 -2.55
N LEU A 80 -1.54 -5.17 -2.21
CA LEU A 80 -2.70 -4.30 -2.02
C LEU A 80 -2.73 -3.26 -3.10
N TYR A 81 -3.92 -2.74 -3.43
CA TYR A 81 -3.94 -1.54 -4.23
C TYR A 81 -4.89 -0.52 -3.62
N VAL A 82 -4.67 0.74 -3.95
CA VAL A 82 -5.48 1.83 -3.44
C VAL A 82 -6.81 1.84 -4.19
N VAL A 83 -7.86 1.44 -3.49
CA VAL A 83 -9.20 1.34 -4.07
C VAL A 83 -9.83 2.72 -4.17
N SER A 84 -9.70 3.51 -3.13
CA SER A 84 -10.27 4.85 -3.09
C SER A 84 -9.40 5.75 -2.26
N ILE A 85 -9.36 7.02 -2.64
CA ILE A 85 -8.57 8.02 -1.93
C ILE A 85 -9.24 9.37 -2.08
N ASP A 86 -9.31 10.12 -0.99
CA ASP A 86 -9.79 11.50 -0.99
C ASP A 86 -8.80 12.33 -0.18
N LYS A 87 -7.92 13.01 -0.91
CA LYS A 87 -6.84 13.77 -0.27
C LYS A 87 -7.35 14.99 0.47
N SER A 88 -8.47 15.55 0.05
CA SER A 88 -9.03 16.70 0.75
C SER A 88 -9.70 16.30 2.05
N ALA A 89 -10.28 15.11 2.12
CA ALA A 89 -10.84 14.58 3.35
C ALA A 89 -9.81 13.84 4.20
N GLY A 90 -8.67 13.47 3.61
CA GLY A 90 -7.65 12.70 4.30
C GLY A 90 -8.00 11.23 4.47
N THR A 91 -8.83 10.69 3.60
CA THR A 91 -9.26 9.30 3.70
C THR A 91 -8.68 8.46 2.57
N ILE A 92 -8.37 7.21 2.88
CA ILE A 92 -7.82 6.25 1.93
C ILE A 92 -8.24 4.85 2.33
N ASP A 93 -8.55 4.03 1.33
CA ASP A 93 -8.86 2.64 1.55
C ASP A 93 -8.12 1.78 0.53
N VAL A 94 -7.64 0.64 0.99
CA VAL A 94 -6.92 -0.31 0.14
C VAL A 94 -7.71 -1.60 0.05
N SER A 95 -7.40 -2.40 -0.97
CA SER A 95 -8.03 -3.71 -1.13
C SER A 95 -7.60 -4.64 -0.01
N ASP A 96 -8.34 -5.74 0.18
CA ASP A 96 -7.93 -6.79 1.11
C ASP A 96 -6.66 -7.50 0.63
N GLY A 97 -6.37 -7.39 -0.64
CA GLY A 97 -5.13 -7.84 -1.20
C GLY A 97 -5.08 -9.32 -1.54
N ASN A 98 -4.08 -9.67 -2.32
CA ASN A 98 -3.75 -11.05 -2.61
C ASN A 98 -2.56 -11.46 -1.76
N THR A 99 -2.66 -12.65 -1.18
CA THR A 99 -1.53 -13.21 -0.43
C THR A 99 -0.51 -13.78 -1.41
N VAL A 100 0.75 -13.39 -1.24
CA VAL A 100 1.82 -13.99 -2.01
C VAL A 100 2.06 -15.39 -1.44
N ASP A 101 2.05 -16.39 -2.32
CA ASP A 101 2.17 -17.78 -1.91
C ASP A 101 3.53 -18.04 -1.28
N ALA A 102 3.51 -18.54 -0.05
CA ALA A 102 4.72 -18.86 0.70
C ALA A 102 5.01 -20.36 0.73
N THR A 103 4.26 -21.14 -0.04
CA THR A 103 4.46 -22.58 -0.08
C THR A 103 5.75 -22.92 -0.82
N ASP A 104 6.59 -23.70 -0.17
CA ASP A 104 7.85 -24.15 -0.75
C ASP A 104 7.90 -25.66 -0.61
N THR A 105 7.73 -26.35 -1.74
CA THR A 105 7.69 -27.82 -1.75
C THR A 105 8.99 -28.44 -2.23
N TYR A 106 9.99 -27.63 -2.54
CA TYR A 106 11.27 -28.12 -3.05
C TYR A 106 12.45 -27.69 -2.15
#